data_e199fd497d184912b325850c21a27c03
#
_entry.id   e199fd497d184912b325850c21a27c03
#
_cell.length_a   1.000
_cell.length_b   1.000
_cell.length_c   1.000
_cell.angle_alpha   90.00
_cell.angle_beta   90.00
_cell.angle_gamma   90.00
#
_symmetry.space_group_name_H-M   'P 1'
#
loop_
_entity.id
_entity.type
_entity.pdbx_description
1 polymer ?
#
loop_
_entity_poly.entity_id
_entity_poly.type
_entity_poly.pdbx_seq_one_letter_code
_entity_poly.pdbx_strand_id
1 'polypeptide(L)'
;MGDIKTYNIGSIENAQFVYQSLDYQTLTKQIEEKQEFVEYLQATDKTDRALKAEAELNELEQQLEQFKENVLRLYELFTKIEINSERLAQAKAYFDQGEFREADAILNAEDMARDLDQLIERDQQLAQEKADVAKNRTQLANEYVIKARLWATFYDRPNRFEQVCKYFEEALRAATTSEIGFEYAVFLQKHNCFNQAKPLYEEALQVYRTLAEENPRTYLPNVATTLNNLANLQKAKNEYGAAEANYTEALQVYRTLAEENPRTYLPDVAMTLINLSIFYLQSKPDSQQSVAMAMEVLSIAQAFSNIPIVNRYAEAARQVLTANGVNETDYSLPNER
;
A
#
# COMPACT_ATOMS: atom_id res chain seq x y z
N MET A 1 39.75 -18.66 -5.07
CA MET A 1 40.42 -18.70 -3.75
C MET A 1 39.56 -17.84 -2.83
N GLY A 2 38.61 -18.46 -2.14
CA GLY A 2 37.77 -17.78 -1.17
C GLY A 2 38.47 -17.82 0.18
N ASP A 3 38.43 -16.66 0.87
CA ASP A 3 39.05 -16.47 2.17
C ASP A 3 38.57 -17.54 3.17
N ILE A 4 39.47 -18.44 3.57
CA ILE A 4 39.28 -19.32 4.71
C ILE A 4 39.32 -18.41 5.95
N LYS A 5 38.16 -18.05 6.46
CA LYS A 5 38.07 -17.44 7.80
C LYS A 5 38.60 -18.47 8.80
N THR A 6 39.79 -18.21 9.32
CA THR A 6 40.33 -18.92 10.47
C THR A 6 39.39 -18.71 11.67
N TYR A 7 38.49 -19.64 11.91
CA TYR A 7 37.69 -19.65 13.11
C TYR A 7 38.61 -19.86 14.30
N ASN A 8 38.44 -19.10 15.36
CA ASN A 8 39.26 -19.15 16.55
C ASN A 8 38.92 -20.44 17.30
N ILE A 9 39.69 -21.49 17.03
CA ILE A 9 39.56 -22.84 17.59
C ILE A 9 39.57 -22.86 19.15
N GLY A 10 40.12 -21.81 19.76
CA GLY A 10 40.16 -21.65 21.23
C GLY A 10 38.77 -21.55 21.91
N SER A 11 37.68 -21.36 21.17
CA SER A 11 36.33 -21.42 21.76
C SER A 11 35.76 -22.82 21.85
N ILE A 12 36.29 -23.81 21.06
CA ILE A 12 35.90 -25.22 21.17
C ILE A 12 36.70 -25.94 22.27
N GLU A 13 37.96 -25.55 22.50
CA GLU A 13 38.80 -26.14 23.55
C GLU A 13 38.21 -26.02 24.96
N ASN A 14 37.31 -25.06 25.19
CA ASN A 14 36.55 -24.92 26.44
C ASN A 14 35.21 -25.70 26.44
N ALA A 15 34.82 -26.31 25.33
CA ALA A 15 33.56 -27.06 25.23
C ALA A 15 33.79 -28.55 25.51
N GLN A 16 33.94 -28.94 26.80
CA GLN A 16 34.15 -30.31 27.24
C GLN A 16 33.13 -31.31 26.67
N PHE A 17 31.90 -30.84 26.38
CA PHE A 17 30.85 -31.67 25.82
C PHE A 17 31.18 -32.25 24.45
N VAL A 18 31.99 -31.55 23.62
CA VAL A 18 32.40 -32.06 22.30
C VAL A 18 33.24 -33.32 22.44
N TYR A 19 34.21 -33.30 23.34
CA TYR A 19 35.11 -34.42 23.60
C TYR A 19 34.41 -35.63 24.29
N GLN A 20 33.28 -35.37 24.95
CA GLN A 20 32.46 -36.40 25.58
C GLN A 20 31.49 -37.06 24.61
N SER A 21 31.20 -36.44 23.47
CA SER A 21 30.26 -36.97 22.48
C SER A 21 30.73 -38.30 21.90
N LEU A 22 29.78 -39.21 21.70
CA LEU A 22 30.04 -40.54 21.14
C LEU A 22 30.67 -40.44 19.73
N ASP A 23 30.25 -39.48 18.94
CA ASP A 23 30.70 -39.28 17.56
C ASP A 23 32.16 -38.80 17.52
N TYR A 24 32.57 -37.90 18.44
CA TYR A 24 33.97 -37.47 18.58
C TYR A 24 34.86 -38.64 19.01
N GLN A 25 34.46 -39.38 20.06
CA GLN A 25 35.22 -40.53 20.58
C GLN A 25 35.36 -41.63 19.53
N THR A 26 34.29 -41.88 18.76
CA THR A 26 34.32 -42.89 17.69
C THR A 26 35.32 -42.51 16.59
N LEU A 27 35.28 -41.25 16.11
CA LEU A 27 36.21 -40.75 15.08
C LEU A 27 37.66 -40.79 15.58
N THR A 28 37.91 -40.33 16.81
CA THR A 28 39.25 -40.33 17.40
C THR A 28 39.81 -41.73 17.51
N LYS A 29 39.01 -42.67 17.99
CA LYS A 29 39.42 -44.08 18.08
C LYS A 29 39.73 -44.71 16.71
N GLN A 30 38.92 -44.43 15.70
CA GLN A 30 39.16 -44.86 14.30
C GLN A 30 40.47 -44.30 13.75
N ILE A 31 40.79 -43.06 14.06
CA ILE A 31 42.05 -42.40 13.66
C ILE A 31 43.22 -43.09 14.34
N GLU A 32 43.16 -43.30 15.65
CA GLU A 32 44.22 -44.00 16.42
C GLU A 32 44.47 -45.41 15.86
N GLU A 33 43.43 -46.20 15.68
CA GLU A 33 43.53 -47.55 15.10
C GLU A 33 44.11 -47.52 13.68
N LYS A 34 43.77 -46.53 12.87
CA LYS A 34 44.28 -46.40 11.53
C LYS A 34 45.72 -45.92 11.49
N GLN A 35 46.14 -45.05 12.41
CA GLN A 35 47.53 -44.62 12.58
C GLN A 35 48.42 -45.79 12.93
N GLU A 36 48.03 -46.59 13.94
CA GLU A 36 48.76 -47.79 14.30
C GLU A 36 48.90 -48.80 13.13
N PHE A 37 47.86 -48.94 12.31
CA PHE A 37 47.85 -49.79 11.14
C PHE A 37 48.80 -49.28 10.04
N VAL A 38 48.84 -47.97 9.80
CA VAL A 38 49.79 -47.34 8.86
C VAL A 38 51.23 -47.57 9.30
N GLU A 39 51.54 -47.33 10.56
CA GLU A 39 52.84 -47.56 11.14
C GLU A 39 53.30 -49.03 10.99
N TYR A 40 52.41 -50.01 11.27
CA TYR A 40 52.66 -51.40 11.06
C TYR A 40 52.97 -51.75 9.59
N LEU A 41 52.26 -51.22 8.64
CA LEU A 41 52.48 -51.46 7.19
C LEU A 41 53.77 -50.83 6.71
N GLN A 42 54.14 -49.66 7.20
CA GLN A 42 55.43 -49.02 6.90
C GLN A 42 56.62 -49.82 7.43
N ALA A 43 56.51 -50.32 8.69
CA ALA A 43 57.55 -51.14 9.31
C ALA A 43 57.72 -52.51 8.63
N THR A 44 56.70 -52.99 7.88
CA THR A 44 56.74 -54.34 7.22
C THR A 44 56.93 -54.22 5.71
N ASP A 45 57.39 -53.07 5.18
CA ASP A 45 57.77 -52.80 3.79
C ASP A 45 56.60 -53.03 2.77
N LYS A 46 55.34 -52.81 3.19
CA LYS A 46 54.13 -52.96 2.39
C LYS A 46 53.67 -51.63 1.82
N THR A 47 54.53 -51.00 1.03
CA THR A 47 54.43 -49.61 0.59
C THR A 47 53.07 -49.25 -0.07
N ASP A 48 52.56 -50.06 -1.02
CA ASP A 48 51.29 -49.80 -1.71
C ASP A 48 50.06 -49.83 -0.76
N ARG A 49 50.12 -50.74 0.23
CA ARG A 49 49.06 -50.83 1.26
C ARG A 49 49.16 -49.70 2.27
N ALA A 50 50.37 -49.26 2.59
CA ALA A 50 50.61 -48.12 3.45
C ALA A 50 50.05 -46.83 2.84
N LEU A 51 50.30 -46.56 1.57
CA LEU A 51 49.76 -45.38 0.85
C LEU A 51 48.23 -45.34 0.85
N LYS A 52 47.61 -46.52 0.68
CA LYS A 52 46.13 -46.60 0.76
C LYS A 52 45.59 -46.32 2.17
N ALA A 53 46.26 -46.89 3.17
CA ALA A 53 45.88 -46.68 4.58
C ALA A 53 46.09 -45.22 5.03
N GLU A 54 47.15 -44.54 4.52
CA GLU A 54 47.40 -43.11 4.73
C GLU A 54 46.30 -42.25 4.12
N ALA A 55 45.81 -42.59 2.92
CA ALA A 55 44.71 -41.88 2.30
C ALA A 55 43.40 -42.01 3.14
N GLU A 56 43.12 -43.20 3.64
CA GLU A 56 41.98 -43.45 4.53
C GLU A 56 42.14 -42.74 5.90
N LEU A 57 43.35 -42.65 6.44
CA LEU A 57 43.65 -41.86 7.64
C LEU A 57 43.40 -40.38 7.42
N ASN A 58 43.90 -39.80 6.32
CA ASN A 58 43.67 -38.41 5.99
C ASN A 58 42.15 -38.09 5.83
N GLU A 59 41.38 -39.04 5.29
CA GLU A 59 39.92 -38.87 5.19
C GLU A 59 39.26 -38.84 6.57
N LEU A 60 39.64 -39.68 7.50
CA LEU A 60 39.14 -39.67 8.88
C LEU A 60 39.53 -38.39 9.63
N GLU A 61 40.73 -37.89 9.46
CA GLU A 61 41.19 -36.63 10.03
C GLU A 61 40.37 -35.45 9.48
N GLN A 62 40.09 -35.43 8.17
CA GLN A 62 39.21 -34.42 7.57
C GLN A 62 37.80 -34.53 8.12
N GLN A 63 37.24 -35.72 8.33
CA GLN A 63 35.93 -35.90 8.93
C GLN A 63 35.89 -35.37 10.37
N LEU A 64 36.94 -35.55 11.15
CA LEU A 64 37.04 -35.03 12.51
C LEU A 64 37.06 -33.48 12.52
N GLU A 65 37.82 -32.85 11.63
CA GLU A 65 37.84 -31.40 11.52
C GLU A 65 36.48 -30.84 11.03
N GLN A 66 35.84 -31.50 10.09
CA GLN A 66 34.51 -31.12 9.65
C GLN A 66 33.44 -31.26 10.77
N PHE A 67 33.57 -32.31 11.57
CA PHE A 67 32.71 -32.49 12.74
C PHE A 67 32.87 -31.34 13.73
N LYS A 68 34.10 -30.98 14.09
CA LYS A 68 34.39 -29.84 14.98
C LYS A 68 33.81 -28.52 14.45
N GLU A 69 33.98 -28.23 13.15
CA GLU A 69 33.41 -27.06 12.53
C GLU A 69 31.86 -27.03 12.60
N ASN A 70 31.23 -28.15 12.33
CA ASN A 70 29.76 -28.23 12.37
C ASN A 70 29.24 -28.05 13.80
N VAL A 71 29.88 -28.63 14.80
CA VAL A 71 29.49 -28.40 16.20
C VAL A 71 29.68 -26.97 16.63
N LEU A 72 30.75 -26.29 16.18
CA LEU A 72 30.96 -24.88 16.48
C LEU A 72 29.88 -24.03 15.87
N ARG A 73 29.49 -24.27 14.61
CA ARG A 73 28.40 -23.54 13.94
C ARG A 73 27.07 -23.75 14.66
N LEU A 74 26.78 -24.97 15.12
CA LEU A 74 25.56 -25.24 15.90
C LEU A 74 25.57 -24.53 17.25
N TYR A 75 26.71 -24.52 17.94
CA TYR A 75 26.88 -23.75 19.17
C TYR A 75 26.63 -22.26 18.99
N GLU A 76 27.23 -21.66 17.97
CA GLU A 76 27.00 -20.29 17.62
C GLU A 76 25.51 -20.00 17.28
N LEU A 77 24.85 -20.92 16.58
CA LEU A 77 23.45 -20.82 16.26
C LEU A 77 22.59 -20.80 17.53
N PHE A 78 22.81 -21.77 18.43
CA PHE A 78 22.09 -21.82 19.72
C PHE A 78 22.31 -20.60 20.62
N THR A 79 23.42 -19.87 20.45
CA THR A 79 23.68 -18.64 21.19
C THR A 79 22.99 -17.41 20.57
N LYS A 80 22.66 -17.46 19.28
CA LYS A 80 22.07 -16.34 18.53
C LYS A 80 20.55 -16.38 18.43
N ILE A 81 19.95 -17.57 18.46
CA ILE A 81 18.50 -17.74 18.34
C ILE A 81 17.83 -17.62 19.70
N GLU A 82 16.60 -17.11 19.70
CA GLU A 82 15.74 -17.12 20.87
C GLU A 82 15.13 -18.52 21.06
N ILE A 83 15.34 -19.12 22.23
CA ILE A 83 14.82 -20.44 22.57
C ILE A 83 13.44 -20.27 23.20
N ASN A 84 12.41 -20.28 22.37
CA ASN A 84 11.03 -20.00 22.73
C ASN A 84 10.09 -21.22 22.64
N SER A 85 10.61 -22.40 22.34
CA SER A 85 9.85 -23.66 22.36
C SER A 85 10.51 -24.70 23.29
N GLU A 86 9.68 -25.54 23.90
CA GLU A 86 10.15 -26.64 24.77
C GLU A 86 11.03 -27.61 23.99
N ARG A 87 10.65 -27.96 22.76
CA ARG A 87 11.43 -28.81 21.85
C ARG A 87 12.85 -28.27 21.62
N LEU A 88 12.96 -26.98 21.32
CA LEU A 88 14.26 -26.34 21.07
C LEU A 88 15.10 -26.27 22.36
N ALA A 89 14.49 -26.05 23.53
CA ALA A 89 15.15 -26.03 24.80
C ALA A 89 15.70 -27.42 25.16
N GLN A 90 14.95 -28.49 24.91
CA GLN A 90 15.38 -29.86 25.12
C GLN A 90 16.50 -30.25 24.16
N ALA A 91 16.39 -29.92 22.87
CA ALA A 91 17.43 -30.16 21.88
C ALA A 91 18.74 -29.46 22.28
N LYS A 92 18.67 -28.20 22.75
CA LYS A 92 19.85 -27.51 23.27
C LYS A 92 20.44 -28.20 24.50
N ALA A 93 19.62 -28.67 25.43
CA ALA A 93 20.12 -29.39 26.63
C ALA A 93 20.85 -30.66 26.26
N TYR A 94 20.38 -31.45 25.31
CA TYR A 94 21.11 -32.62 24.79
C TYR A 94 22.37 -32.19 24.03
N PHE A 95 22.31 -31.15 23.21
CA PHE A 95 23.50 -30.62 22.53
C PHE A 95 24.59 -30.20 23.51
N ASP A 96 24.25 -29.51 24.60
CA ASP A 96 25.19 -29.05 25.62
C ASP A 96 25.84 -30.23 26.43
N GLN A 97 25.25 -31.43 26.34
CA GLN A 97 25.77 -32.64 26.92
C GLN A 97 26.59 -33.50 25.91
N GLY A 98 26.63 -33.08 24.64
CA GLY A 98 27.27 -33.83 23.56
C GLY A 98 26.43 -35.01 23.04
N GLU A 99 25.15 -35.05 23.40
CA GLU A 99 24.17 -36.06 22.97
C GLU A 99 23.48 -35.62 21.69
N PHE A 100 24.26 -35.52 20.58
CA PHE A 100 23.78 -34.92 19.32
C PHE A 100 22.68 -35.73 18.64
N ARG A 101 22.66 -37.06 18.83
CA ARG A 101 21.61 -37.94 18.27
C ARG A 101 20.28 -37.75 18.99
N GLU A 102 20.32 -37.56 20.28
CA GLU A 102 19.18 -37.26 21.12
C GLU A 102 18.63 -35.88 20.80
N ALA A 103 19.50 -34.88 20.57
CA ALA A 103 19.12 -33.56 20.11
C ALA A 103 18.42 -33.61 18.74
N ASP A 104 18.93 -34.41 17.79
CA ASP A 104 18.32 -34.64 16.48
C ASP A 104 16.95 -35.34 16.60
N ALA A 105 16.86 -36.37 17.46
CA ALA A 105 15.59 -37.08 17.67
C ALA A 105 14.47 -36.19 18.24
N ILE A 106 14.81 -35.23 19.11
CA ILE A 106 13.86 -34.23 19.63
C ILE A 106 13.39 -33.26 18.51
N LEU A 107 14.26 -32.91 17.58
CA LEU A 107 13.97 -32.07 16.43
C LEU A 107 13.37 -32.89 15.27
N ASN A 108 12.39 -33.74 15.58
CA ASN A 108 11.76 -34.63 14.62
C ASN A 108 11.16 -33.84 13.45
N ALA A 109 11.63 -34.14 12.23
CA ALA A 109 11.24 -33.42 11.02
C ALA A 109 9.74 -33.53 10.66
N GLU A 110 9.12 -34.71 10.95
CA GLU A 110 7.69 -34.91 10.67
C GLU A 110 6.82 -34.10 11.64
N ASP A 111 7.22 -34.01 12.91
CA ASP A 111 6.51 -33.21 13.90
C ASP A 111 6.64 -31.70 13.58
N MET A 112 7.85 -31.27 13.20
CA MET A 112 8.08 -29.88 12.78
C MET A 112 7.28 -29.53 11.51
N ALA A 113 7.19 -30.45 10.55
CA ALA A 113 6.39 -30.25 9.34
C ALA A 113 4.90 -30.11 9.66
N ARG A 114 4.36 -30.97 10.54
CA ARG A 114 2.97 -30.85 11.00
C ARG A 114 2.68 -29.53 11.72
N ASP A 115 3.59 -29.11 12.59
CA ASP A 115 3.46 -27.82 13.28
C ASP A 115 3.48 -26.65 12.28
N LEU A 116 4.36 -26.71 11.28
CA LEU A 116 4.43 -25.71 10.21
C LEU A 116 3.13 -25.65 9.41
N ASP A 117 2.60 -26.82 8.99
CA ASP A 117 1.34 -26.88 8.24
C ASP A 117 0.17 -26.27 9.05
N GLN A 118 0.10 -26.57 10.36
CA GLN A 118 -0.91 -25.97 11.24
C GLN A 118 -0.78 -24.44 11.35
N LEU A 119 0.46 -23.95 11.43
CA LEU A 119 0.70 -22.50 11.47
C LEU A 119 0.32 -21.81 10.17
N ILE A 120 0.63 -22.42 9.01
CA ILE A 120 0.25 -21.92 7.69
C ILE A 120 -1.27 -21.90 7.55
N GLU A 121 -1.96 -22.97 7.92
CA GLU A 121 -3.41 -23.05 7.90
C GLU A 121 -4.05 -21.97 8.80
N ARG A 122 -3.51 -21.79 10.00
CA ARG A 122 -3.98 -20.76 10.94
C ARG A 122 -3.78 -19.35 10.40
N ASP A 123 -2.65 -19.09 9.76
CA ASP A 123 -2.36 -17.78 9.15
C ASP A 123 -3.34 -17.48 7.99
N GLN A 124 -3.64 -18.48 7.17
CA GLN A 124 -4.66 -18.39 6.11
C GLN A 124 -6.06 -18.10 6.69
N GLN A 125 -6.45 -18.79 7.76
CA GLN A 125 -7.73 -18.54 8.45
C GLN A 125 -7.81 -17.11 8.99
N LEU A 126 -6.75 -16.63 9.65
CA LEU A 126 -6.69 -15.26 10.17
C LEU A 126 -6.74 -14.20 9.05
N ALA A 127 -6.10 -14.47 7.92
CA ALA A 127 -6.17 -13.59 6.75
C ALA A 127 -7.60 -13.51 6.19
N GLN A 128 -8.30 -14.64 6.10
CA GLN A 128 -9.70 -14.70 5.67
C GLN A 128 -10.62 -13.97 6.64
N GLU A 129 -10.48 -14.21 7.94
CA GLU A 129 -11.26 -13.51 8.97
C GLU A 129 -11.09 -11.98 8.89
N LYS A 130 -9.85 -11.50 8.70
CA LYS A 130 -9.57 -10.07 8.52
C LYS A 130 -10.23 -9.51 7.26
N ALA A 131 -10.21 -10.25 6.16
CA ALA A 131 -10.86 -9.85 4.91
C ALA A 131 -12.39 -9.75 5.08
N ASP A 132 -13.00 -10.70 5.76
CA ASP A 132 -14.44 -10.71 6.05
C ASP A 132 -14.85 -9.55 6.96
N VAL A 133 -14.06 -9.26 8.00
CA VAL A 133 -14.27 -8.08 8.85
C VAL A 133 -14.16 -6.78 8.03
N ALA A 134 -13.16 -6.65 7.17
CA ALA A 134 -13.00 -5.47 6.32
C ALA A 134 -14.19 -5.28 5.38
N LYS A 135 -14.67 -6.36 4.76
CA LYS A 135 -15.87 -6.36 3.90
C LYS A 135 -17.12 -5.92 4.67
N ASN A 136 -17.35 -6.47 5.86
CA ASN A 136 -18.49 -6.12 6.70
C ASN A 136 -18.44 -4.65 7.16
N ARG A 137 -17.26 -4.14 7.48
CA ARG A 137 -17.06 -2.72 7.80
C ARG A 137 -17.39 -1.81 6.62
N THR A 138 -16.95 -2.16 5.40
CA THR A 138 -17.28 -1.41 4.18
C THR A 138 -18.79 -1.42 3.91
N GLN A 139 -19.44 -2.56 4.10
CA GLN A 139 -20.91 -2.64 3.97
C GLN A 139 -21.60 -1.71 4.97
N LEU A 140 -21.21 -1.75 6.25
CA LEU A 140 -21.77 -0.88 7.28
C LEU A 140 -21.53 0.60 6.98
N ALA A 141 -20.35 0.96 6.44
CA ALA A 141 -20.07 2.33 6.00
C ALA A 141 -21.05 2.79 4.91
N ASN A 142 -21.32 1.94 3.92
CA ASN A 142 -22.31 2.23 2.87
C ASN A 142 -23.74 2.42 3.45
N GLU A 143 -24.12 1.62 4.44
CA GLU A 143 -25.41 1.76 5.13
C GLU A 143 -25.52 3.15 5.82
N TYR A 144 -24.45 3.59 6.48
CA TYR A 144 -24.40 4.93 7.06
C TYR A 144 -24.45 6.04 6.00
N VAL A 145 -23.77 5.91 4.88
CA VAL A 145 -23.85 6.86 3.75
C VAL A 145 -25.27 6.96 3.22
N ILE A 146 -25.94 5.83 2.99
CA ILE A 146 -27.34 5.80 2.56
C ILE A 146 -28.21 6.49 3.59
N LYS A 147 -27.99 6.23 4.87
CA LYS A 147 -28.73 6.87 5.96
C LYS A 147 -28.50 8.39 6.01
N ALA A 148 -27.26 8.84 5.82
CA ALA A 148 -26.92 10.26 5.72
C ALA A 148 -27.66 10.93 4.56
N ARG A 149 -27.65 10.32 3.38
CA ARG A 149 -28.36 10.81 2.19
C ARG A 149 -29.87 10.89 2.41
N LEU A 150 -30.49 9.87 3.02
CA LEU A 150 -31.91 9.89 3.37
C LEU A 150 -32.22 11.03 4.35
N TRP A 151 -31.41 11.19 5.39
CA TRP A 151 -31.60 12.30 6.32
C TRP A 151 -31.43 13.68 5.68
N ALA A 152 -30.55 13.80 4.71
CA ALA A 152 -30.37 15.04 3.95
C ALA A 152 -31.63 15.46 3.16
N THR A 153 -32.56 14.52 2.90
CA THR A 153 -33.86 14.81 2.22
C THR A 153 -34.98 15.21 3.18
N PHE A 154 -34.81 15.06 4.50
CA PHE A 154 -35.87 15.34 5.48
C PHE A 154 -35.80 16.79 5.94
N TYR A 155 -36.30 17.72 5.13
CA TYR A 155 -36.20 19.17 5.38
C TYR A 155 -36.99 19.64 6.61
N ASP A 156 -37.98 18.89 7.03
CA ASP A 156 -38.87 19.17 8.17
C ASP A 156 -38.35 18.67 9.53
N ARG A 157 -37.25 17.88 9.52
CA ARG A 157 -36.73 17.31 10.76
C ARG A 157 -35.77 18.26 11.49
N PRO A 158 -35.94 18.46 12.81
CA PRO A 158 -34.96 19.18 13.61
C PRO A 158 -33.64 18.42 13.64
N ASN A 159 -32.54 19.16 13.82
CA ASN A 159 -31.17 18.61 13.89
C ASN A 159 -30.75 17.79 12.65
N ARG A 160 -31.39 18.08 11.49
CA ARG A 160 -31.06 17.36 10.23
C ARG A 160 -29.58 17.45 9.89
N PHE A 161 -28.99 18.64 9.98
CA PHE A 161 -27.59 18.86 9.67
C PHE A 161 -26.67 18.00 10.56
N GLU A 162 -26.87 18.08 11.88
CA GLU A 162 -26.07 17.35 12.86
C GLU A 162 -26.19 15.83 12.68
N GLN A 163 -27.41 15.35 12.37
CA GLN A 163 -27.61 13.92 12.14
C GLN A 163 -26.92 13.43 10.85
N VAL A 164 -26.96 14.21 9.79
CA VAL A 164 -26.24 13.89 8.54
C VAL A 164 -24.73 13.85 8.78
N CYS A 165 -24.18 14.87 9.46
CA CYS A 165 -22.77 14.89 9.84
C CYS A 165 -22.39 13.64 10.64
N LYS A 166 -23.18 13.33 11.69
CA LYS A 166 -22.96 12.13 12.51
C LYS A 166 -22.90 10.84 11.67
N TYR A 167 -23.81 10.67 10.72
CA TYR A 167 -23.82 9.45 9.90
C TYR A 167 -22.64 9.39 8.94
N PHE A 168 -22.17 10.51 8.37
CA PHE A 168 -20.94 10.53 7.59
C PHE A 168 -19.70 10.23 8.44
N GLU A 169 -19.65 10.76 9.66
CA GLU A 169 -18.56 10.46 10.61
C GLU A 169 -18.53 8.97 11.00
N GLU A 170 -19.69 8.37 11.26
CA GLU A 170 -19.78 6.93 11.52
C GLU A 170 -19.42 6.08 10.27
N ALA A 171 -19.77 6.55 9.08
CA ALA A 171 -19.36 5.92 7.84
C ALA A 171 -17.83 5.92 7.69
N LEU A 172 -17.17 7.05 7.91
CA LEU A 172 -15.70 7.19 7.87
C LEU A 172 -15.03 6.36 8.98
N ARG A 173 -15.64 6.25 10.16
CA ARG A 173 -15.14 5.37 11.23
C ARG A 173 -15.24 3.89 10.86
N ALA A 174 -16.29 3.51 10.16
CA ALA A 174 -16.46 2.13 9.68
C ALA A 174 -15.47 1.79 8.56
N ALA A 175 -15.35 2.65 7.54
CA ALA A 175 -14.36 2.51 6.46
C ALA A 175 -13.99 3.90 5.92
N THR A 176 -12.72 4.27 6.05
CA THR A 176 -12.21 5.52 5.49
C THR A 176 -11.96 5.33 4.00
N THR A 177 -12.84 5.87 3.16
CA THR A 177 -12.69 5.88 1.71
C THR A 177 -12.77 7.30 1.17
N SER A 178 -12.07 7.56 0.06
CA SER A 178 -12.08 8.86 -0.61
C SER A 178 -13.48 9.28 -1.09
N GLU A 179 -14.31 8.31 -1.48
CA GLU A 179 -15.68 8.53 -1.91
C GLU A 179 -16.54 9.07 -0.76
N ILE A 180 -16.46 8.45 0.43
CA ILE A 180 -17.21 8.90 1.60
C ILE A 180 -16.73 10.29 2.05
N GLY A 181 -15.41 10.51 2.08
CA GLY A 181 -14.82 11.81 2.41
C GLY A 181 -15.26 12.90 1.44
N PHE A 182 -15.23 12.62 0.14
CA PHE A 182 -15.69 13.54 -0.90
C PHE A 182 -17.18 13.88 -0.74
N GLU A 183 -18.05 12.90 -0.55
CA GLU A 183 -19.49 13.14 -0.37
C GLU A 183 -19.78 13.98 0.88
N TYR A 184 -19.10 13.67 1.97
CA TYR A 184 -19.22 14.45 3.20
C TYR A 184 -18.75 15.89 2.99
N ALA A 185 -17.63 16.09 2.30
CA ALA A 185 -17.14 17.42 1.94
C ALA A 185 -18.15 18.21 1.10
N VAL A 186 -18.79 17.57 0.11
CA VAL A 186 -19.85 18.19 -0.69
C VAL A 186 -21.04 18.61 0.19
N PHE A 187 -21.46 17.77 1.13
CA PHE A 187 -22.53 18.12 2.06
C PHE A 187 -22.17 19.32 2.94
N LEU A 188 -20.98 19.30 3.55
CA LEU A 188 -20.47 20.38 4.40
C LEU A 188 -20.33 21.70 3.62
N GLN A 189 -19.81 21.65 2.39
CA GLN A 189 -19.68 22.82 1.53
C GLN A 189 -21.03 23.48 1.22
N LYS A 190 -22.07 22.70 0.93
CA LYS A 190 -23.44 23.19 0.71
C LYS A 190 -24.03 23.89 1.94
N HIS A 191 -23.50 23.60 3.12
CA HIS A 191 -23.91 24.22 4.39
C HIS A 191 -22.90 25.27 4.89
N ASN A 192 -21.99 25.74 4.02
CA ASN A 192 -20.94 26.71 4.31
C ASN A 192 -19.94 26.30 5.42
N CYS A 193 -19.84 24.99 5.72
CA CYS A 193 -18.89 24.45 6.69
C CYS A 193 -17.51 24.23 6.02
N PHE A 194 -16.95 25.28 5.41
CA PHE A 194 -15.76 25.23 4.56
C PHE A 194 -14.50 24.71 5.28
N ASN A 195 -14.33 25.04 6.56
CA ASN A 195 -13.15 24.58 7.33
C ASN A 195 -13.16 23.07 7.57
N GLN A 196 -14.34 22.45 7.66
CA GLN A 196 -14.47 21.01 7.80
C GLN A 196 -14.43 20.30 6.45
N ALA A 197 -14.96 20.90 5.39
CA ALA A 197 -15.00 20.34 4.04
C ALA A 197 -13.60 20.29 3.39
N LYS A 198 -12.78 21.34 3.59
CA LYS A 198 -11.48 21.48 2.92
C LYS A 198 -10.56 20.27 3.11
N PRO A 199 -10.23 19.82 4.36
CA PRO A 199 -9.36 18.69 4.57
C PRO A 199 -9.89 17.38 3.95
N LEU A 200 -11.20 17.17 3.92
CA LEU A 200 -11.79 15.98 3.30
C LEU A 200 -11.62 15.99 1.77
N TYR A 201 -11.75 17.15 1.11
CA TYR A 201 -11.44 17.27 -0.31
C TYR A 201 -9.96 17.07 -0.59
N GLU A 202 -9.06 17.62 0.24
CA GLU A 202 -7.62 17.51 0.06
C GLU A 202 -7.17 16.04 0.22
N GLU A 203 -7.70 15.32 1.20
CA GLU A 203 -7.44 13.89 1.38
C GLU A 203 -7.98 13.06 0.22
N ALA A 204 -9.22 13.29 -0.19
CA ALA A 204 -9.81 12.60 -1.33
C ALA A 204 -9.01 12.85 -2.62
N LEU A 205 -8.60 14.11 -2.86
CA LEU A 205 -7.79 14.47 -4.02
C LEU A 205 -6.46 13.74 -4.06
N GLN A 206 -5.77 13.64 -2.92
CA GLN A 206 -4.51 12.91 -2.83
C GLN A 206 -4.68 11.43 -3.19
N VAL A 207 -5.71 10.78 -2.63
CA VAL A 207 -6.01 9.39 -2.94
C VAL A 207 -6.37 9.20 -4.41
N TYR A 208 -7.25 10.05 -4.97
CA TYR A 208 -7.63 9.95 -6.38
C TYR A 208 -6.46 10.18 -7.33
N ARG A 209 -5.52 11.09 -7.02
CA ARG A 209 -4.29 11.27 -7.81
C ARG A 209 -3.44 10.00 -7.85
N THR A 210 -3.22 9.36 -6.69
CA THR A 210 -2.47 8.10 -6.62
C THR A 210 -3.16 6.99 -7.41
N LEU A 211 -4.49 6.86 -7.28
CA LEU A 211 -5.25 5.86 -8.04
C LEU A 211 -5.27 6.16 -9.56
N ALA A 212 -5.21 7.44 -9.94
CA ALA A 212 -5.15 7.85 -11.34
C ALA A 212 -3.80 7.54 -12.02
N GLU A 213 -2.72 7.38 -11.26
CA GLU A 213 -1.44 6.89 -11.79
C GLU A 213 -1.56 5.45 -12.31
N GLU A 214 -2.32 4.60 -11.62
CA GLU A 214 -2.55 3.20 -11.99
C GLU A 214 -3.71 3.06 -13.01
N ASN A 215 -4.79 3.82 -12.82
CA ASN A 215 -5.98 3.75 -13.69
C ASN A 215 -6.53 5.15 -14.03
N PRO A 216 -5.90 5.88 -14.98
CA PRO A 216 -6.28 7.24 -15.34
C PRO A 216 -7.74 7.38 -15.78
N ARG A 217 -8.24 6.46 -16.61
CA ARG A 217 -9.62 6.53 -17.13
C ARG A 217 -10.69 6.50 -16.05
N THR A 218 -10.42 5.77 -14.99
CA THR A 218 -11.37 5.62 -13.87
C THR A 218 -11.31 6.81 -12.92
N TYR A 219 -10.11 7.33 -12.61
CA TYR A 219 -9.94 8.25 -11.49
C TYR A 219 -9.64 9.71 -11.87
N LEU A 220 -9.19 10.01 -13.10
CA LEU A 220 -9.04 11.40 -13.54
C LEU A 220 -10.35 12.22 -13.47
N PRO A 221 -11.53 11.66 -13.76
CA PRO A 221 -12.78 12.39 -13.55
C PRO A 221 -12.99 12.78 -12.08
N ASN A 222 -12.62 11.90 -11.14
CA ASN A 222 -12.71 12.17 -9.70
C ASN A 222 -11.71 13.26 -9.28
N VAL A 223 -10.49 13.23 -9.82
CA VAL A 223 -9.50 14.29 -9.62
C VAL A 223 -10.05 15.63 -10.06
N ALA A 224 -10.54 15.75 -11.30
CA ALA A 224 -11.06 17.00 -11.86
C ALA A 224 -12.30 17.51 -11.09
N THR A 225 -13.23 16.61 -10.74
CA THR A 225 -14.41 16.97 -9.94
C THR A 225 -14.01 17.50 -8.56
N THR A 226 -13.04 16.86 -7.90
CA THR A 226 -12.57 17.26 -6.57
C THR A 226 -11.86 18.61 -6.62
N LEU A 227 -10.99 18.83 -7.62
CA LEU A 227 -10.33 20.11 -7.87
C LEU A 227 -11.33 21.23 -8.08
N ASN A 228 -12.35 21.02 -8.93
CA ASN A 228 -13.39 22.04 -9.19
C ASN A 228 -14.19 22.39 -7.92
N ASN A 229 -14.55 21.40 -7.10
CA ASN A 229 -15.24 21.63 -5.83
C ASN A 229 -14.35 22.33 -4.80
N LEU A 230 -13.09 21.93 -4.69
CA LEU A 230 -12.11 22.58 -3.82
C LEU A 230 -11.88 24.03 -4.24
N ALA A 231 -11.79 24.30 -5.56
CA ALA A 231 -11.69 25.66 -6.09
C ALA A 231 -12.92 26.53 -5.73
N ASN A 232 -14.14 25.98 -5.83
CA ASN A 232 -15.37 26.66 -5.39
C ASN A 232 -15.31 27.02 -3.89
N LEU A 233 -14.84 26.09 -3.06
CA LEU A 233 -14.66 26.32 -1.63
C LEU A 233 -13.61 27.40 -1.35
N GLN A 234 -12.46 27.34 -2.01
CA GLN A 234 -11.37 28.31 -1.86
C GLN A 234 -11.78 29.70 -2.33
N LYS A 235 -12.56 29.79 -3.44
CA LYS A 235 -13.17 31.05 -3.87
C LYS A 235 -14.05 31.66 -2.76
N ALA A 236 -14.91 30.84 -2.13
CA ALA A 236 -15.77 31.29 -1.02
C ALA A 236 -14.99 31.74 0.22
N LYS A 237 -13.76 31.23 0.40
CA LYS A 237 -12.83 31.63 1.47
C LYS A 237 -11.89 32.77 1.09
N ASN A 238 -12.03 33.36 -0.12
CA ASN A 238 -11.13 34.35 -0.71
C ASN A 238 -9.69 33.86 -0.92
N GLU A 239 -9.46 32.55 -1.01
CA GLU A 239 -8.19 31.93 -1.34
C GLU A 239 -8.00 31.91 -2.86
N TYR A 240 -8.03 33.09 -3.52
CA TYR A 240 -8.19 33.22 -4.98
C TYR A 240 -7.06 32.60 -5.80
N GLY A 241 -5.80 32.67 -5.34
CA GLY A 241 -4.68 32.05 -6.07
C GLY A 241 -4.80 30.53 -6.13
N ALA A 242 -5.19 29.91 -5.02
CA ALA A 242 -5.40 28.45 -4.96
C ALA A 242 -6.65 28.03 -5.77
N ALA A 243 -7.72 28.81 -5.68
CA ALA A 243 -8.94 28.57 -6.46
C ALA A 243 -8.67 28.57 -7.97
N GLU A 244 -7.96 29.57 -8.47
CA GLU A 244 -7.59 29.67 -9.88
C GLU A 244 -6.75 28.48 -10.34
N ALA A 245 -5.72 28.11 -9.57
CA ALA A 245 -4.88 26.96 -9.88
C ALA A 245 -5.68 25.66 -9.99
N ASN A 246 -6.57 25.41 -9.01
CA ASN A 246 -7.38 24.20 -9.00
C ASN A 246 -8.44 24.16 -10.11
N TYR A 247 -9.07 25.31 -10.44
CA TYR A 247 -9.98 25.38 -11.60
C TYR A 247 -9.25 25.11 -12.90
N THR A 248 -8.04 25.71 -13.07
CA THR A 248 -7.25 25.54 -14.29
C THR A 248 -6.81 24.09 -14.47
N GLU A 249 -6.35 23.46 -13.41
CA GLU A 249 -6.00 22.03 -13.44
C GLU A 249 -7.22 21.16 -13.75
N ALA A 250 -8.37 21.41 -13.11
CA ALA A 250 -9.61 20.69 -13.38
C ALA A 250 -10.04 20.81 -14.84
N LEU A 251 -9.97 22.03 -15.39
CA LEU A 251 -10.31 22.30 -16.80
C LEU A 251 -9.39 21.54 -17.75
N GLN A 252 -8.09 21.53 -17.48
CA GLN A 252 -7.12 20.81 -18.30
C GLN A 252 -7.39 19.30 -18.29
N VAL A 253 -7.66 18.72 -17.11
CA VAL A 253 -7.98 17.28 -16.99
C VAL A 253 -9.27 16.96 -17.75
N TYR A 254 -10.33 17.75 -17.58
CA TYR A 254 -11.59 17.51 -18.31
C TYR A 254 -11.45 17.70 -19.82
N ARG A 255 -10.63 18.64 -20.31
CA ARG A 255 -10.34 18.77 -21.74
C ARG A 255 -9.64 17.53 -22.30
N THR A 256 -8.63 17.00 -21.60
CA THR A 256 -7.97 15.76 -22.01
C THR A 256 -8.95 14.57 -22.04
N LEU A 257 -9.82 14.44 -21.05
CA LEU A 257 -10.86 13.40 -21.04
C LEU A 257 -11.88 13.59 -22.17
N ALA A 258 -12.20 14.84 -22.52
CA ALA A 258 -13.13 15.19 -23.60
C ALA A 258 -12.57 14.89 -25.00
N GLU A 259 -11.24 14.86 -25.19
CA GLU A 259 -10.62 14.41 -26.44
C GLU A 259 -10.96 12.92 -26.72
N GLU A 260 -10.98 12.08 -25.68
CA GLU A 260 -11.32 10.65 -25.81
C GLU A 260 -12.86 10.44 -25.85
N ASN A 261 -13.60 11.16 -25.00
CA ASN A 261 -15.05 11.00 -24.89
C ASN A 261 -15.78 12.35 -24.75
N PRO A 262 -15.97 13.09 -25.87
CA PRO A 262 -16.60 14.42 -25.88
C PRO A 262 -18.00 14.43 -25.26
N ARG A 263 -18.81 13.40 -25.54
CA ARG A 263 -20.19 13.33 -25.05
C ARG A 263 -20.30 13.28 -23.54
N THR A 264 -19.35 12.63 -22.91
CA THR A 264 -19.32 12.47 -21.45
C THR A 264 -18.76 13.73 -20.77
N TYR A 265 -17.66 14.29 -21.29
CA TYR A 265 -16.87 15.25 -20.52
C TYR A 265 -16.99 16.72 -21.00
N LEU A 266 -17.49 17.02 -22.19
CA LEU A 266 -17.74 18.43 -22.57
C LEU A 266 -18.78 19.16 -21.66
N PRO A 267 -19.79 18.48 -21.10
CA PRO A 267 -20.61 19.08 -20.05
C PRO A 267 -19.82 19.50 -18.80
N ASP A 268 -18.83 18.74 -18.39
CA ASP A 268 -17.96 19.05 -17.24
C ASP A 268 -16.94 20.15 -17.58
N VAL A 269 -16.45 20.19 -18.83
CA VAL A 269 -15.66 21.30 -19.35
C VAL A 269 -16.51 22.61 -19.27
N ALA A 270 -17.76 22.60 -19.74
CA ALA A 270 -18.65 23.75 -19.67
C ALA A 270 -18.94 24.19 -18.22
N MET A 271 -19.13 23.25 -17.32
CA MET A 271 -19.28 23.53 -15.88
C MET A 271 -18.05 24.23 -15.30
N THR A 272 -16.86 23.76 -15.61
CA THR A 272 -15.62 24.33 -15.08
C THR A 272 -15.35 25.70 -15.70
N LEU A 273 -15.60 25.87 -16.99
CA LEU A 273 -15.49 27.14 -17.70
C LEU A 273 -16.42 28.21 -17.12
N ILE A 274 -17.68 27.88 -16.86
CA ILE A 274 -18.61 28.85 -16.26
C ILE A 274 -18.21 29.23 -14.83
N ASN A 275 -17.69 28.28 -14.04
CA ASN A 275 -17.18 28.58 -12.72
C ASN A 275 -15.96 29.54 -12.78
N LEU A 276 -15.03 29.31 -13.69
CA LEU A 276 -13.90 30.21 -13.95
C LEU A 276 -14.35 31.59 -14.51
N SER A 277 -15.27 31.59 -15.42
CA SER A 277 -15.82 32.83 -15.99
C SER A 277 -16.43 33.72 -14.90
N ILE A 278 -17.24 33.14 -14.01
CA ILE A 278 -17.80 33.83 -12.84
C ILE A 278 -16.71 34.25 -11.85
N PHE A 279 -15.68 33.42 -11.67
CA PHE A 279 -14.54 33.75 -10.83
C PHE A 279 -13.80 35.00 -11.33
N TYR A 280 -13.51 35.08 -12.62
CA TYR A 280 -12.88 36.25 -13.23
C TYR A 280 -13.82 37.49 -13.34
N LEU A 281 -15.12 37.28 -13.32
CA LEU A 281 -16.06 38.41 -13.23
C LEU A 281 -16.09 39.01 -11.82
N GLN A 282 -16.11 38.18 -10.77
CA GLN A 282 -16.50 38.61 -9.42
C GLN A 282 -15.35 38.62 -8.39
N SER A 283 -14.43 37.69 -8.49
CA SER A 283 -13.46 37.39 -7.40
C SER A 283 -12.04 37.85 -7.72
N LYS A 284 -11.61 37.65 -8.95
CA LYS A 284 -10.33 38.13 -9.50
C LYS A 284 -10.59 38.77 -10.85
N PRO A 285 -11.05 40.05 -10.91
CA PRO A 285 -11.55 40.64 -12.14
C PRO A 285 -10.56 40.59 -13.30
N ASP A 286 -10.96 39.89 -14.36
CA ASP A 286 -10.31 39.80 -15.66
C ASP A 286 -11.40 39.63 -16.73
N SER A 287 -11.85 40.77 -17.30
CA SER A 287 -12.95 40.79 -18.27
C SER A 287 -12.63 39.97 -19.52
N GLN A 288 -11.39 39.98 -19.99
CA GLN A 288 -10.98 39.24 -21.18
C GLN A 288 -11.11 37.73 -20.98
N GLN A 289 -10.61 37.21 -19.88
CA GLN A 289 -10.74 35.77 -19.55
C GLN A 289 -12.19 35.40 -19.25
N SER A 290 -12.91 36.22 -18.47
CA SER A 290 -14.32 36.03 -18.17
C SER A 290 -15.16 35.86 -19.42
N VAL A 291 -15.02 36.77 -20.38
CA VAL A 291 -15.73 36.72 -21.66
C VAL A 291 -15.33 35.52 -22.51
N ALA A 292 -14.03 35.27 -22.66
CA ALA A 292 -13.55 34.17 -23.48
C ALA A 292 -14.10 32.81 -23.01
N MET A 293 -14.12 32.57 -21.70
CA MET A 293 -14.65 31.33 -21.11
C MET A 293 -16.18 31.23 -21.24
N ALA A 294 -16.91 32.33 -21.06
CA ALA A 294 -18.35 32.35 -21.28
C ALA A 294 -18.72 32.02 -22.74
N MET A 295 -17.96 32.57 -23.71
CA MET A 295 -18.16 32.24 -25.12
C MET A 295 -17.92 30.79 -25.46
N GLU A 296 -16.88 30.18 -24.87
CA GLU A 296 -16.61 28.74 -25.04
C GLU A 296 -17.75 27.87 -24.45
N VAL A 297 -18.34 28.25 -23.30
CA VAL A 297 -19.55 27.59 -22.75
C VAL A 297 -20.71 27.64 -23.76
N LEU A 298 -20.96 28.77 -24.41
CA LEU A 298 -22.04 28.87 -25.41
C LEU A 298 -21.76 27.96 -26.61
N SER A 299 -20.53 27.90 -27.08
CA SER A 299 -20.12 26.98 -28.15
C SER A 299 -20.38 25.51 -27.81
N ILE A 300 -20.01 25.06 -26.59
CA ILE A 300 -20.31 23.71 -26.13
C ILE A 300 -21.81 23.48 -26.03
N ALA A 301 -22.57 24.45 -25.54
CA ALA A 301 -24.02 24.34 -25.35
C ALA A 301 -24.79 24.13 -26.64
N GLN A 302 -24.31 24.64 -27.76
CA GLN A 302 -24.93 24.41 -29.08
C GLN A 302 -24.92 22.92 -29.46
N ALA A 303 -23.80 22.22 -29.19
CA ALA A 303 -23.65 20.78 -29.45
C ALA A 303 -24.46 19.91 -28.48
N PHE A 304 -24.80 20.45 -27.30
CA PHE A 304 -25.43 19.73 -26.19
C PHE A 304 -26.73 20.35 -25.70
N SER A 305 -27.49 21.01 -26.57
CA SER A 305 -28.74 21.70 -26.25
C SER A 305 -29.85 20.78 -25.69
N ASN A 306 -29.74 19.49 -25.88
CA ASN A 306 -30.62 18.48 -25.30
C ASN A 306 -30.30 18.11 -23.83
N ILE A 307 -29.20 18.63 -23.27
CA ILE A 307 -28.79 18.36 -21.88
C ILE A 307 -29.22 19.53 -20.98
N PRO A 308 -30.22 19.40 -20.09
CA PRO A 308 -30.77 20.52 -19.32
C PRO A 308 -29.74 21.29 -18.50
N ILE A 309 -28.73 20.57 -17.93
CA ILE A 309 -27.70 21.22 -17.12
C ILE A 309 -26.78 22.11 -17.96
N VAL A 310 -26.48 21.72 -19.20
CA VAL A 310 -25.67 22.54 -20.14
C VAL A 310 -26.39 23.78 -20.53
N ASN A 311 -27.72 23.73 -20.72
CA ASN A 311 -28.55 24.90 -20.98
C ASN A 311 -28.52 25.92 -19.82
N ARG A 312 -28.45 25.42 -18.57
CA ARG A 312 -28.28 26.29 -17.39
C ARG A 312 -26.90 26.95 -17.38
N TYR A 313 -25.84 26.25 -17.80
CA TYR A 313 -24.51 26.83 -17.96
C TYR A 313 -24.50 27.92 -19.07
N ALA A 314 -25.17 27.67 -20.19
CA ALA A 314 -25.33 28.64 -21.26
C ALA A 314 -26.06 29.93 -20.81
N GLU A 315 -27.13 29.77 -20.02
CA GLU A 315 -27.83 30.91 -19.43
C GLU A 315 -26.94 31.73 -18.50
N ALA A 316 -26.18 31.04 -17.61
CA ALA A 316 -25.20 31.74 -16.78
C ALA A 316 -24.10 32.41 -17.59
N ALA A 317 -23.67 31.83 -18.71
CA ALA A 317 -22.68 32.43 -19.60
C ALA A 317 -23.23 33.71 -20.26
N ARG A 318 -24.49 33.75 -20.72
CA ARG A 318 -25.13 34.97 -21.25
C ARG A 318 -25.15 36.06 -20.17
N GLN A 319 -25.51 35.75 -18.95
CA GLN A 319 -25.49 36.70 -17.82
C GLN A 319 -24.10 37.28 -17.58
N VAL A 320 -23.05 36.43 -17.63
CA VAL A 320 -21.65 36.88 -17.50
C VAL A 320 -21.26 37.80 -18.65
N LEU A 321 -21.62 37.47 -19.89
CA LEU A 321 -21.36 38.33 -21.07
C LEU A 321 -22.02 39.70 -20.93
N THR A 322 -23.29 39.72 -20.57
CA THR A 322 -24.04 40.97 -20.31
C THR A 322 -23.38 41.79 -19.20
N ALA A 323 -22.95 41.15 -18.10
CA ALA A 323 -22.24 41.81 -16.98
C ALA A 323 -20.88 42.40 -17.39
N ASN A 324 -20.24 41.84 -18.41
CA ASN A 324 -19.03 42.39 -19.03
C ASN A 324 -19.29 43.43 -20.14
N GLY A 325 -20.55 43.79 -20.37
CA GLY A 325 -20.93 44.78 -21.40
C GLY A 325 -20.91 44.24 -22.82
N VAL A 326 -20.91 42.95 -23.04
CA VAL A 326 -21.00 42.30 -24.35
C VAL A 326 -22.48 42.20 -24.75
N ASN A 327 -22.85 42.77 -25.92
CA ASN A 327 -24.22 42.71 -26.37
C ASN A 327 -24.58 41.36 -27.00
N GLU A 328 -25.86 41.00 -26.91
CA GLU A 328 -26.35 39.71 -27.42
C GLU A 328 -26.13 39.56 -28.94
N THR A 329 -26.12 40.67 -29.68
CA THR A 329 -25.80 40.70 -31.10
C THR A 329 -24.37 40.31 -31.44
N ASP A 330 -23.47 40.43 -30.50
CA ASP A 330 -22.02 40.19 -30.70
C ASP A 330 -21.66 38.70 -30.56
N TYR A 331 -22.56 37.88 -29.97
CA TYR A 331 -22.36 36.43 -29.78
C TYR A 331 -23.55 35.57 -30.26
N SER A 332 -24.56 36.14 -30.84
CA SER A 332 -25.65 35.42 -31.52
C SER A 332 -25.08 34.71 -32.76
N LEU A 333 -25.07 33.39 -32.71
CA LEU A 333 -24.55 32.55 -33.76
C LEU A 333 -25.57 32.44 -34.92
N PRO A 334 -25.13 32.18 -36.18
CA PRO A 334 -25.98 32.31 -37.38
C PRO A 334 -27.21 31.43 -37.45
N ASN A 335 -27.43 30.51 -36.51
CA ASN A 335 -28.53 29.53 -36.51
C ASN A 335 -29.70 29.88 -35.55
N GLU A 336 -29.69 31.03 -34.89
CA GLU A 336 -30.82 31.50 -34.05
C GLU A 336 -31.68 32.58 -34.75
N ARG A 337 -31.53 32.72 -36.07
CA ARG A 337 -32.38 33.63 -36.90
C ARG A 337 -33.42 32.87 -37.70
#